data_8640eb282fdb0d0d19bc82f42cfe80e0
#
_entry.id   8640eb282fdb0d0d19bc82f42cfe80e0
#
_cell.length_a   1.000
_cell.length_b   1.000
_cell.length_c   1.000
_cell.angle_alpha   90.00
_cell.angle_beta   90.00
_cell.angle_gamma   90.00
#
_symmetry.space_group_name_H-M   'P 1'
#
loop_
_entity.id
_entity.type
_entity.pdbx_description
1 polymer ?
#
loop_
_entity_poly.entity_id
_entity_poly.type
_entity_poly.pdbx_seq_one_letter_code
_entity_poly.pdbx_strand_id
1 'polypeptide(L)'
;MTHVKNWQLGREMSYPYQARFPERQFAFVFNINRCIACQSCTMACKSTWTFSKGQEHMWWANVETKPYGGYPQFWDVKLLEMLQRGAPEGHYWNGADSEDRSHPYGEFHGKTIFEAAETRFEPESSRVMGYLPSDEEWNPPNIYEDNPAGKPGVRGALDTVGTELPTHDTWFFYLARICNHCSYPGCLAACPRKAIYKRPEDGIVLIDQKQCRGYRKCVEACPYKKSMYRGNARVSEKCIACYPRVEGTDPESGGLPMETRCMAACIGQIRMQGLVTLGEDGAWAEDRQNPLYYMVHVAQVALPLYPQFGTQPNGYYIPPRWVPRPYLEQMFGPGVDRAIERYTSPDRELLCVLQLFRRSNRIIFRYEIEEGPKIYEGTYRGRDVTLYNDTVIAFGKEGQELFRTQIEEPLYERPNIHANSI
;
A
#
# COMPACT_ATOMS: atom_id res chain seq x y z
N MET A 1 20.77 -2.90 -14.96
CA MET A 1 21.41 -2.52 -13.69
C MET A 1 21.57 -3.77 -12.86
N THR A 2 22.71 -3.96 -12.22
CA THR A 2 22.93 -5.06 -11.26
C THR A 2 22.64 -4.64 -9.83
N HIS A 3 22.87 -3.36 -9.50
CA HIS A 3 22.57 -2.77 -8.20
C HIS A 3 21.60 -1.61 -8.34
N VAL A 4 20.70 -1.47 -7.37
CA VAL A 4 19.72 -0.41 -7.28
C VAL A 4 19.63 0.10 -5.85
N LYS A 5 19.39 1.39 -5.68
CA LYS A 5 19.17 1.99 -4.38
C LYS A 5 17.74 1.79 -3.95
N ASN A 6 17.52 1.11 -2.83
CA ASN A 6 16.23 1.01 -2.20
C ASN A 6 16.14 2.06 -1.08
N TRP A 7 15.50 3.19 -1.37
CA TRP A 7 15.44 4.30 -0.43
C TRP A 7 14.60 4.00 0.82
N GLN A 8 13.63 3.08 0.73
CA GLN A 8 12.83 2.67 1.88
C GLN A 8 13.65 1.84 2.89
N LEU A 9 14.67 1.15 2.43
CA LEU A 9 15.61 0.41 3.27
C LEU A 9 16.91 1.20 3.55
N GLY A 10 17.11 2.35 2.90
CA GLY A 10 18.30 3.16 3.04
C GLY A 10 19.58 2.56 2.45
N ARG A 11 19.49 1.55 1.60
CA ARG A 11 20.66 0.82 1.10
C ARG A 11 20.55 0.37 -0.35
N GLU A 12 21.69 -0.03 -0.91
CA GLU A 12 21.73 -0.70 -2.20
C GLU A 12 21.39 -2.18 -2.08
N MET A 13 20.78 -2.71 -3.14
CA MET A 13 20.50 -4.13 -3.27
C MET A 13 20.68 -4.60 -4.70
N SER A 14 20.90 -5.91 -4.89
CA SER A 14 21.00 -6.51 -6.21
C SER A 14 19.61 -6.68 -6.84
N TYR A 15 19.38 -6.03 -7.98
CA TYR A 15 18.16 -6.20 -8.78
C TYR A 15 18.46 -6.06 -10.28
N PRO A 16 18.95 -7.14 -10.94
CA PRO A 16 19.41 -7.08 -12.33
C PRO A 16 18.31 -7.11 -13.39
N TYR A 17 17.06 -7.03 -13.00
CA TYR A 17 15.90 -7.25 -13.89
C TYR A 17 15.34 -5.96 -14.51
N GLN A 18 15.84 -4.80 -14.06
CA GLN A 18 15.34 -3.50 -14.52
C GLN A 18 16.41 -2.78 -15.36
N ALA A 19 16.08 -2.46 -16.61
CA ALA A 19 16.99 -1.76 -17.51
C ALA A 19 16.87 -0.22 -17.37
N ARG A 20 15.66 0.30 -17.11
CA ARG A 20 15.37 1.73 -17.03
C ARG A 20 14.37 2.02 -15.93
N PHE A 21 14.43 3.21 -15.36
CA PHE A 21 13.35 3.74 -14.53
C PHE A 21 12.29 4.38 -15.44
N PRO A 22 10.99 4.32 -15.06
CA PRO A 22 9.95 5.05 -15.75
C PRO A 22 10.10 6.56 -15.50
N GLU A 23 9.50 7.39 -16.35
CA GLU A 23 9.50 8.85 -16.18
C GLU A 23 8.71 9.25 -14.92
N ARG A 24 7.63 8.55 -14.67
CA ARG A 24 6.76 8.73 -13.51
C ARG A 24 6.47 7.40 -12.87
N GLN A 25 6.06 7.46 -11.61
CA GLN A 25 5.64 6.28 -10.87
C GLN A 25 4.22 6.48 -10.35
N PHE A 26 3.32 5.57 -10.71
CA PHE A 26 2.03 5.44 -10.06
C PHE A 26 2.22 5.07 -8.60
N ALA A 27 1.64 5.88 -7.72
CA ALA A 27 1.68 5.67 -6.28
C ALA A 27 0.31 5.97 -5.66
N PHE A 28 0.12 5.53 -4.42
CA PHE A 28 -1.09 5.81 -3.67
C PHE A 28 -0.84 5.95 -2.18
N VAL A 29 -1.70 6.71 -1.52
CA VAL A 29 -1.80 6.80 -0.06
C VAL A 29 -3.21 6.40 0.37
N PHE A 30 -3.31 5.47 1.33
CA PHE A 30 -4.57 5.06 1.93
C PHE A 30 -4.61 5.44 3.41
N ASN A 31 -5.60 6.24 3.79
CA ASN A 31 -5.82 6.60 5.19
C ASN A 31 -6.63 5.51 5.90
N ILE A 32 -5.94 4.60 6.58
CA ILE A 32 -6.57 3.47 7.27
C ILE A 32 -7.52 3.92 8.39
N ASN A 33 -7.25 5.07 9.02
CA ASN A 33 -8.06 5.59 10.12
C ASN A 33 -9.54 5.81 9.77
N ARG A 34 -9.86 5.84 8.48
CA ARG A 34 -11.23 6.10 7.98
C ARG A 34 -11.84 4.92 7.24
N CYS A 35 -11.13 3.79 7.12
CA CYS A 35 -11.66 2.61 6.44
C CYS A 35 -12.74 1.94 7.28
N ILE A 36 -13.90 1.69 6.68
CA ILE A 36 -15.06 1.04 7.31
C ILE A 36 -15.31 -0.37 6.77
N ALA A 37 -14.40 -0.92 5.99
CA ALA A 37 -14.51 -2.25 5.37
C ALA A 37 -15.79 -2.49 4.53
N CYS A 38 -16.39 -1.45 3.96
CA CYS A 38 -17.62 -1.56 3.19
C CYS A 38 -17.52 -2.39 1.90
N GLN A 39 -16.29 -2.77 1.48
CA GLN A 39 -15.98 -3.55 0.28
C GLN A 39 -16.42 -2.93 -1.06
N SER A 40 -16.92 -1.69 -1.10
CA SER A 40 -17.31 -1.02 -2.34
C SER A 40 -16.16 -0.94 -3.33
N CYS A 41 -14.94 -0.69 -2.86
CA CYS A 41 -13.74 -0.69 -3.70
C CYS A 41 -13.42 -2.07 -4.28
N THR A 42 -13.68 -3.13 -3.53
CA THR A 42 -13.51 -4.53 -3.95
C THR A 42 -14.49 -4.86 -5.06
N MET A 43 -15.77 -4.53 -4.87
CA MET A 43 -16.83 -4.80 -5.82
C MET A 43 -16.69 -3.96 -7.10
N ALA A 44 -16.34 -2.68 -6.99
CA ALA A 44 -16.10 -1.83 -8.15
C ALA A 44 -14.95 -2.36 -9.03
N CYS A 45 -13.87 -2.84 -8.42
CA CYS A 45 -12.78 -3.48 -9.15
C CYS A 45 -13.23 -4.80 -9.78
N LYS A 46 -13.95 -5.63 -9.02
CA LYS A 46 -14.45 -6.94 -9.45
C LYS A 46 -15.37 -6.83 -10.66
N SER A 47 -16.36 -5.95 -10.59
CA SER A 47 -17.34 -5.77 -11.66
C SER A 47 -16.76 -5.14 -12.93
N THR A 48 -15.65 -4.40 -12.81
CA THR A 48 -15.01 -3.77 -13.98
C THR A 48 -13.97 -4.68 -14.65
N TRP A 49 -13.16 -5.42 -13.89
CA TRP A 49 -11.95 -6.04 -14.40
C TRP A 49 -11.88 -7.56 -14.25
N THR A 50 -12.57 -8.15 -13.27
CA THR A 50 -12.40 -9.56 -12.93
C THR A 50 -13.73 -10.33 -12.81
N PHE A 51 -14.65 -10.09 -13.77
CA PHE A 51 -15.98 -10.68 -13.80
C PHE A 51 -16.13 -11.87 -14.76
N SER A 52 -15.07 -12.19 -15.51
CA SER A 52 -15.12 -13.26 -16.52
C SER A 52 -14.94 -14.64 -15.87
N LYS A 53 -15.35 -15.69 -16.60
CA LYS A 53 -15.18 -17.08 -16.19
C LYS A 53 -13.71 -17.38 -15.87
N GLY A 54 -13.48 -18.02 -14.73
CA GLY A 54 -12.15 -18.34 -14.21
C GLY A 54 -11.49 -17.21 -13.43
N GLN A 55 -12.21 -16.13 -13.19
CA GLN A 55 -11.77 -15.01 -12.36
C GLN A 55 -12.58 -14.89 -11.06
N GLU A 56 -13.36 -15.92 -10.70
CA GLU A 56 -14.27 -15.92 -9.55
C GLU A 56 -13.55 -15.53 -8.26
N HIS A 57 -12.33 -16.05 -8.04
CA HIS A 57 -11.50 -15.80 -6.87
C HIS A 57 -10.42 -14.73 -7.10
N MET A 58 -10.49 -13.96 -8.18
CA MET A 58 -9.53 -12.88 -8.45
C MET A 58 -9.99 -11.57 -7.84
N TRP A 59 -9.46 -11.25 -6.67
CA TRP A 59 -9.72 -10.01 -5.94
C TRP A 59 -8.51 -9.09 -6.05
N TRP A 60 -8.43 -8.31 -7.12
CA TRP A 60 -7.33 -7.35 -7.33
C TRP A 60 -7.34 -6.23 -6.29
N ALA A 61 -8.54 -5.76 -5.92
CA ALA A 61 -8.73 -4.94 -4.73
C ALA A 61 -9.47 -5.77 -3.67
N ASN A 62 -9.04 -5.69 -2.43
CA ASN A 62 -9.75 -6.29 -1.29
C ASN A 62 -9.49 -5.48 -0.03
N VAL A 63 -10.26 -5.73 1.00
CA VAL A 63 -10.05 -5.20 2.34
C VAL A 63 -9.99 -6.36 3.32
N GLU A 64 -8.99 -6.37 4.18
CA GLU A 64 -8.70 -7.42 5.15
C GLU A 64 -8.84 -6.90 6.56
N THR A 65 -9.29 -7.74 7.49
CA THR A 65 -9.27 -7.46 8.92
C THR A 65 -7.92 -7.89 9.50
N LYS A 66 -7.19 -6.98 10.13
CA LYS A 66 -5.92 -7.26 10.80
C LYS A 66 -6.07 -7.13 12.32
N PRO A 67 -5.33 -7.93 13.09
CA PRO A 67 -4.17 -8.79 12.72
C PRO A 67 -4.54 -10.13 12.09
N TYR A 68 -5.78 -10.47 12.04
CA TYR A 68 -6.28 -11.77 11.62
C TYR A 68 -6.50 -11.83 10.11
N GLY A 69 -6.24 -12.99 9.52
CA GLY A 69 -6.58 -13.30 8.16
C GLY A 69 -5.75 -12.62 7.07
N GLY A 70 -6.34 -12.51 5.91
CA GLY A 70 -5.73 -12.02 4.68
C GLY A 70 -6.22 -12.80 3.46
N TYR A 71 -5.95 -12.30 2.26
CA TYR A 71 -6.28 -12.99 1.03
C TYR A 71 -5.08 -13.02 0.06
N PRO A 72 -4.44 -14.19 -0.09
CA PRO A 72 -4.69 -15.48 0.56
C PRO A 72 -4.48 -15.43 2.08
N GLN A 73 -5.00 -16.41 2.81
CA GLN A 73 -4.98 -16.41 4.27
C GLN A 73 -3.56 -16.27 4.81
N PHE A 74 -3.37 -15.33 5.73
CA PHE A 74 -2.11 -15.09 6.48
C PHE A 74 -0.87 -14.92 5.61
N TRP A 75 -1.04 -14.36 4.43
CA TRP A 75 0.04 -14.17 3.46
C TRP A 75 1.26 -13.44 4.04
N ASP A 76 1.03 -12.44 4.87
CA ASP A 76 2.06 -11.62 5.50
C ASP A 76 2.82 -12.38 6.59
N VAL A 77 2.13 -13.11 7.45
CA VAL A 77 2.73 -13.94 8.49
C VAL A 77 3.68 -14.96 7.87
N LYS A 78 3.24 -15.67 6.84
CA LYS A 78 4.07 -16.65 6.13
C LYS A 78 5.30 -16.03 5.50
N LEU A 79 5.17 -14.85 4.93
CA LEU A 79 6.32 -14.15 4.34
C LEU A 79 7.30 -13.67 5.40
N LEU A 80 6.82 -13.18 6.54
CA LEU A 80 7.66 -12.79 7.67
C LEU A 80 8.42 -13.99 8.25
N GLU A 81 7.76 -15.15 8.41
CA GLU A 81 8.44 -16.39 8.80
C GLU A 81 9.52 -16.81 7.81
N MET A 82 9.26 -16.71 6.50
CA MET A 82 10.26 -17.04 5.48
C MET A 82 11.46 -16.09 5.59
N LEU A 83 11.22 -14.82 5.81
CA LEU A 83 12.26 -13.81 6.00
C LEU A 83 13.09 -14.11 7.26
N GLN A 84 12.44 -14.44 8.38
CA GLN A 84 13.09 -14.84 9.62
C GLN A 84 13.97 -16.08 9.46
N ARG A 85 13.45 -17.12 8.80
CA ARG A 85 14.23 -18.35 8.54
C ARG A 85 15.44 -18.09 7.63
N GLY A 86 15.37 -17.09 6.76
CA GLY A 86 16.49 -16.68 5.93
C GLY A 86 17.52 -15.82 6.66
N ALA A 87 17.22 -15.31 7.83
CA ALA A 87 18.15 -14.53 8.64
C ALA A 87 19.04 -15.46 9.47
N PRO A 88 20.39 -15.33 9.41
CA PRO A 88 21.30 -16.22 10.14
C PRO A 88 21.07 -16.27 11.65
N GLU A 89 20.62 -15.15 12.23
CA GLU A 89 20.41 -15.00 13.67
C GLU A 89 18.99 -15.40 14.11
N GLY A 90 18.16 -15.87 13.20
CA GLY A 90 16.78 -16.26 13.50
C GLY A 90 15.85 -15.09 13.80
N HIS A 91 16.31 -13.87 13.63
CA HIS A 91 15.53 -12.66 13.83
C HIS A 91 15.08 -12.08 12.49
N TYR A 92 13.82 -11.72 12.39
CA TYR A 92 13.33 -10.81 11.38
C TYR A 92 13.10 -9.44 12.02
N TRP A 93 13.07 -8.42 11.21
CA TRP A 93 12.96 -7.08 11.70
C TRP A 93 11.68 -6.83 12.51
N ASN A 94 11.86 -6.16 13.65
CA ASN A 94 10.81 -5.44 14.32
C ASN A 94 11.28 -3.99 14.49
N GLY A 95 10.37 -3.04 14.46
CA GLY A 95 10.72 -1.62 14.47
C GLY A 95 11.51 -1.15 15.70
N ALA A 96 11.53 -1.93 16.77
CA ALA A 96 12.24 -1.61 17.99
C ALA A 96 13.77 -1.78 17.86
N ASP A 97 14.24 -2.58 16.92
CA ASP A 97 15.65 -2.92 16.77
C ASP A 97 16.46 -1.88 15.97
N SER A 98 15.81 -0.86 15.40
CA SER A 98 16.48 0.19 14.65
C SER A 98 16.95 1.31 15.60
N GLU A 99 18.26 1.41 15.83
CA GLU A 99 18.87 2.51 16.58
C GLU A 99 18.92 3.82 15.76
N ASP A 100 19.06 3.72 14.45
CA ASP A 100 19.11 4.88 13.56
C ASP A 100 17.73 5.24 13.00
N ARG A 101 17.06 6.14 13.71
CA ARG A 101 15.78 6.72 13.28
C ARG A 101 15.92 7.94 12.37
N SER A 102 17.12 8.28 11.93
CA SER A 102 17.34 9.32 10.92
C SER A 102 16.76 8.91 9.58
N HIS A 103 16.72 7.59 9.32
CA HIS A 103 16.07 7.01 8.15
C HIS A 103 14.64 6.57 8.54
N PRO A 104 13.58 7.07 7.88
CA PRO A 104 12.20 6.83 8.32
C PRO A 104 11.78 5.35 8.31
N TYR A 105 12.49 4.49 7.57
CA TYR A 105 12.13 3.09 7.39
C TYR A 105 13.16 2.09 7.91
N GLY A 106 14.31 2.56 8.34
CA GLY A 106 15.38 1.75 8.95
C GLY A 106 15.97 0.64 8.09
N GLU A 107 16.94 -0.04 8.64
CA GLU A 107 17.51 -1.28 8.12
C GLU A 107 17.02 -2.48 8.94
N PHE A 108 16.78 -3.61 8.30
CA PHE A 108 16.19 -4.81 8.90
C PHE A 108 17.22 -5.92 8.96
N HIS A 109 18.13 -5.88 9.91
CA HIS A 109 19.24 -6.82 9.96
C HIS A 109 19.94 -7.00 8.61
N GLY A 110 19.95 -5.91 7.82
CA GLY A 110 20.61 -5.88 6.53
C GLY A 110 19.97 -6.75 5.44
N LYS A 111 18.80 -7.36 5.64
CA LYS A 111 18.24 -8.31 4.65
C LYS A 111 16.87 -7.93 4.12
N THR A 112 16.71 -8.12 2.82
CA THR A 112 15.42 -8.16 2.13
C THR A 112 14.97 -9.61 1.98
N ILE A 113 13.73 -9.83 1.53
CA ILE A 113 13.25 -11.18 1.17
C ILE A 113 14.10 -11.81 0.06
N PHE A 114 14.67 -11.02 -0.84
CA PHE A 114 15.56 -11.47 -1.90
C PHE A 114 16.88 -12.02 -1.31
N GLU A 115 17.49 -11.27 -0.41
CA GLU A 115 18.74 -11.66 0.25
C GLU A 115 18.53 -12.81 1.25
N ALA A 116 17.40 -12.83 1.94
CA ALA A 116 17.02 -13.97 2.79
C ALA A 116 16.83 -15.24 1.94
N ALA A 117 16.38 -15.10 0.70
CA ALA A 117 16.28 -16.20 -0.24
C ALA A 117 17.64 -16.73 -0.69
N GLU A 118 18.56 -15.85 -1.01
CA GLU A 118 19.92 -16.20 -1.46
C GLU A 118 20.68 -17.01 -0.40
N THR A 119 20.47 -16.72 0.88
CA THR A 119 21.14 -17.46 1.97
C THR A 119 20.64 -18.89 2.18
N ARG A 120 19.51 -19.24 1.62
CA ARG A 120 18.86 -20.56 1.83
C ARG A 120 19.08 -21.55 0.70
N PHE A 121 19.43 -21.07 -0.48
CA PHE A 121 19.56 -21.89 -1.68
C PHE A 121 20.92 -21.73 -2.29
N GLU A 122 21.46 -22.83 -2.81
CA GLU A 122 22.76 -22.81 -3.50
C GLU A 122 22.75 -21.83 -4.71
N PRO A 123 23.94 -21.35 -5.13
CA PRO A 123 24.09 -20.23 -6.12
C PRO A 123 23.36 -20.43 -7.45
N GLU A 124 23.00 -21.66 -7.79
CA GLU A 124 22.29 -21.97 -9.04
C GLU A 124 20.80 -21.60 -9.02
N SER A 125 20.24 -21.23 -7.88
CA SER A 125 18.85 -20.86 -7.74
C SER A 125 18.68 -19.37 -7.37
N SER A 126 19.16 -18.47 -8.18
CA SER A 126 18.86 -17.02 -8.09
C SER A 126 17.33 -16.74 -8.26
N ARG A 127 16.50 -17.43 -7.49
CA ARG A 127 15.05 -17.35 -7.59
C ARG A 127 14.55 -16.40 -6.53
N VAL A 128 13.76 -15.40 -6.95
CA VAL A 128 12.97 -14.60 -6.04
C VAL A 128 12.08 -15.55 -5.23
N MET A 129 12.30 -15.56 -3.93
CA MET A 129 11.62 -16.48 -3.03
C MET A 129 10.23 -16.01 -2.69
N GLY A 130 9.35 -16.95 -2.59
CA GLY A 130 8.02 -16.80 -2.13
C GLY A 130 7.41 -18.19 -1.90
N TYR A 131 6.13 -18.24 -1.64
CA TYR A 131 5.37 -19.47 -1.64
C TYR A 131 4.21 -19.38 -2.64
N LEU A 132 3.82 -20.49 -3.20
CA LEU A 132 2.60 -20.59 -3.98
C LEU A 132 1.46 -20.91 -3.01
N PRO A 133 0.48 -19.99 -2.83
CA PRO A 133 -0.66 -20.30 -1.98
C PRO A 133 -1.45 -21.49 -2.50
N SER A 134 -1.90 -22.36 -1.59
CA SER A 134 -2.77 -23.48 -1.90
C SER A 134 -4.18 -23.02 -2.27
N ASP A 135 -4.97 -23.89 -2.89
CA ASP A 135 -6.36 -23.59 -3.21
C ASP A 135 -7.19 -23.34 -1.94
N GLU A 136 -6.85 -23.97 -0.83
CA GLU A 136 -7.48 -23.76 0.48
C GLU A 136 -7.23 -22.36 1.02
N GLU A 137 -6.05 -21.78 0.78
CA GLU A 137 -5.72 -20.40 1.20
C GLU A 137 -6.43 -19.35 0.35
N TRP A 138 -6.72 -19.67 -0.91
CA TRP A 138 -7.50 -18.82 -1.80
C TRP A 138 -9.02 -18.97 -1.64
N ASN A 139 -9.48 -20.04 -0.99
CA ASN A 139 -10.88 -20.40 -0.87
C ASN A 139 -11.31 -20.55 0.61
N PRO A 140 -12.40 -19.95 1.02
CA PRO A 140 -13.21 -18.95 0.29
C PRO A 140 -12.58 -17.56 0.37
N PRO A 141 -12.72 -16.74 -0.68
CA PRO A 141 -12.28 -15.37 -0.59
C PRO A 141 -13.16 -14.65 0.42
N ASN A 142 -12.56 -14.22 1.51
CA ASN A 142 -13.27 -13.46 2.51
C ASN A 142 -13.28 -11.99 2.10
N ILE A 143 -14.34 -11.55 1.46
CA ILE A 143 -14.50 -10.18 0.97
C ILE A 143 -15.07 -9.23 2.02
N TYR A 144 -15.61 -9.76 3.10
CA TYR A 144 -16.22 -8.97 4.15
C TYR A 144 -15.28 -8.77 5.32
N GLU A 145 -14.80 -9.86 5.86
CA GLU A 145 -13.77 -9.87 6.88
C GLU A 145 -13.16 -11.27 6.96
N ASP A 146 -11.93 -11.32 7.39
CA ASP A 146 -11.28 -12.58 7.68
C ASP A 146 -11.85 -13.12 8.99
N ASN A 147 -12.10 -14.40 9.02
CA ASN A 147 -12.59 -15.06 10.21
C ASN A 147 -11.46 -15.78 10.94
N PRO A 148 -10.77 -15.12 11.83
CA PRO A 148 -9.63 -15.72 12.54
C PRO A 148 -10.08 -16.71 13.60
N ALA A 149 -11.25 -16.44 14.20
CA ALA A 149 -11.75 -17.24 15.31
C ALA A 149 -12.24 -18.60 14.88
N GLY A 150 -12.09 -18.94 13.61
CA GLY A 150 -12.53 -20.19 13.07
C GLY A 150 -13.98 -20.44 13.27
N LYS A 151 -14.65 -20.76 12.24
CA LYS A 151 -15.96 -21.38 12.42
C LYS A 151 -15.74 -22.69 13.17
N PRO A 152 -16.53 -22.99 14.18
CA PRO A 152 -16.53 -24.31 14.78
C PRO A 152 -16.61 -25.36 13.66
N GLY A 153 -15.63 -26.25 13.57
CA GLY A 153 -15.56 -27.28 12.54
C GLY A 153 -14.60 -27.01 11.38
N VAL A 154 -14.07 -25.81 11.21
CA VAL A 154 -12.96 -25.55 10.27
C VAL A 154 -11.64 -25.75 11.04
N ARG A 155 -11.33 -27.00 11.31
CA ARG A 155 -10.02 -27.35 11.86
C ARG A 155 -8.96 -27.20 10.78
N GLY A 156 -7.81 -26.73 11.15
CA GLY A 156 -6.65 -26.68 10.30
C GLY A 156 -6.20 -25.26 9.94
N ALA A 157 -7.09 -24.41 9.48
CA ALA A 157 -6.70 -23.04 9.15
C ALA A 157 -6.32 -22.23 10.40
N LEU A 158 -6.98 -22.47 11.53
CA LEU A 158 -6.68 -21.81 12.80
C LEU A 158 -5.59 -22.47 13.58
N ASP A 159 -5.61 -23.81 13.64
CA ASP A 159 -4.61 -24.55 14.40
C ASP A 159 -3.21 -24.43 13.80
N THR A 160 -3.14 -24.14 12.49
CA THR A 160 -1.86 -24.06 11.79
C THR A 160 -1.43 -22.65 11.41
N VAL A 161 -2.33 -21.68 11.41
CA VAL A 161 -2.06 -20.35 10.88
C VAL A 161 -2.48 -19.22 11.82
N GLY A 162 -3.65 -19.29 12.44
CA GLY A 162 -4.14 -18.28 13.36
C GLY A 162 -3.55 -18.42 14.77
N THR A 163 -3.15 -19.61 15.16
CA THR A 163 -2.61 -19.89 16.48
C THR A 163 -1.16 -19.43 16.66
N GLU A 164 -0.48 -19.10 15.60
CA GLU A 164 0.89 -18.57 15.65
C GLU A 164 0.95 -17.08 16.01
N LEU A 165 -0.18 -16.38 15.95
CA LEU A 165 -0.23 -15.00 16.40
C LEU A 165 -0.36 -14.93 17.92
N PRO A 166 0.39 -14.03 18.58
CA PRO A 166 0.32 -13.88 20.01
C PRO A 166 -1.07 -13.42 20.43
N THR A 167 -1.50 -13.89 21.60
CA THR A 167 -2.72 -13.38 22.23
C THR A 167 -2.57 -11.89 22.51
N HIS A 168 -3.55 -11.09 22.17
CA HIS A 168 -3.55 -9.64 22.37
C HIS A 168 -4.91 -9.15 22.87
N ASP A 169 -4.93 -7.97 23.44
CA ASP A 169 -6.18 -7.26 23.75
C ASP A 169 -6.98 -7.04 22.47
N THR A 170 -8.29 -6.93 22.61
CA THR A 170 -9.17 -6.79 21.45
C THR A 170 -8.90 -5.49 20.71
N TRP A 171 -8.26 -5.58 19.56
CA TRP A 171 -8.07 -4.52 18.61
C TRP A 171 -8.04 -5.10 17.20
N PHE A 172 -8.47 -4.32 16.25
CA PHE A 172 -8.42 -4.68 14.83
C PHE A 172 -8.44 -3.41 13.99
N PHE A 173 -8.10 -3.55 12.72
CA PHE A 173 -8.24 -2.51 11.72
C PHE A 173 -8.44 -3.13 10.34
N TYR A 174 -8.86 -2.31 9.39
CA TYR A 174 -9.13 -2.76 8.04
C TYR A 174 -8.04 -2.32 7.09
N LEU A 175 -7.32 -3.28 6.51
CA LEU A 175 -6.25 -3.05 5.55
C LEU A 175 -6.79 -3.16 4.12
N ALA A 176 -7.02 -2.01 3.48
CA ALA A 176 -7.38 -1.96 2.07
C ALA A 176 -6.15 -2.21 1.21
N ARG A 177 -6.22 -3.18 0.29
CA ARG A 177 -5.07 -3.60 -0.53
C ARG A 177 -5.38 -3.63 -2.02
N ILE A 178 -4.43 -3.15 -2.81
CA ILE A 178 -4.32 -3.36 -4.26
C ILE A 178 -2.88 -3.79 -4.58
N CYS A 179 -2.55 -4.00 -5.84
CA CYS A 179 -1.15 -4.17 -6.24
C CYS A 179 -0.35 -2.88 -5.95
N ASN A 180 0.81 -3.02 -5.34
CA ASN A 180 1.67 -1.90 -4.99
C ASN A 180 2.48 -1.32 -6.17
N HIS A 181 2.41 -1.92 -7.36
CA HIS A 181 3.19 -1.52 -8.54
C HIS A 181 4.64 -1.18 -8.19
N CYS A 182 5.27 -2.09 -7.44
CA CYS A 182 6.58 -1.92 -6.80
C CYS A 182 7.65 -1.35 -7.74
N SER A 183 8.61 -0.60 -7.19
CA SER A 183 9.78 -0.14 -7.95
C SER A 183 10.64 -1.31 -8.38
N TYR A 184 10.77 -2.33 -7.53
CA TYR A 184 11.51 -3.57 -7.78
C TYR A 184 10.59 -4.78 -7.67
N PRO A 185 9.74 -5.08 -8.69
CA PRO A 185 8.71 -6.10 -8.55
C PRO A 185 9.28 -7.52 -8.52
N GLY A 186 9.04 -8.27 -7.43
CA GLY A 186 9.41 -9.69 -7.35
C GLY A 186 8.70 -10.55 -8.41
N CYS A 187 7.48 -10.20 -8.79
CA CYS A 187 6.75 -10.88 -9.85
C CYS A 187 7.42 -10.74 -11.23
N LEU A 188 8.02 -9.57 -11.52
CA LEU A 188 8.78 -9.33 -12.75
C LEU A 188 10.07 -10.15 -12.74
N ALA A 189 10.82 -10.09 -11.64
CA ALA A 189 12.07 -10.83 -11.48
C ALA A 189 11.89 -12.34 -11.66
N ALA A 190 10.80 -12.89 -11.15
CA ALA A 190 10.50 -14.33 -11.19
C ALA A 190 9.93 -14.82 -12.52
N CYS A 191 9.60 -13.97 -13.47
CA CYS A 191 8.92 -14.38 -14.69
C CYS A 191 9.89 -14.98 -15.72
N PRO A 192 9.89 -16.31 -15.96
CA PRO A 192 10.84 -16.95 -16.90
C PRO A 192 10.58 -16.57 -18.36
N ARG A 193 9.39 -16.05 -18.66
CA ARG A 193 9.01 -15.61 -20.01
C ARG A 193 9.19 -14.10 -20.23
N LYS A 194 9.64 -13.35 -19.20
CA LYS A 194 9.72 -11.89 -19.25
C LYS A 194 8.40 -11.22 -19.70
N ALA A 195 7.28 -11.87 -19.37
CA ALA A 195 5.95 -11.39 -19.72
C ALA A 195 5.49 -10.23 -18.81
N ILE A 196 6.20 -9.97 -17.72
CA ILE A 196 5.89 -8.89 -16.79
C ILE A 196 6.83 -7.73 -17.06
N TYR A 197 6.28 -6.53 -17.16
CA TYR A 197 7.01 -5.32 -17.47
C TYR A 197 6.44 -4.12 -16.71
N LYS A 198 7.24 -3.07 -16.59
CA LYS A 198 6.81 -1.76 -16.11
C LYS A 198 6.59 -0.86 -17.30
N ARG A 199 5.49 -0.15 -17.29
CA ARG A 199 5.20 0.88 -18.28
C ARG A 199 6.22 2.02 -18.14
N PRO A 200 6.81 2.51 -19.21
CA PRO A 200 7.78 3.60 -19.15
C PRO A 200 7.16 4.94 -18.75
N GLU A 201 5.85 5.13 -19.00
CA GLU A 201 5.14 6.39 -18.78
C GLU A 201 4.78 6.62 -17.30
N ASP A 202 4.44 5.55 -16.59
CA ASP A 202 3.81 5.66 -15.27
C ASP A 202 4.25 4.59 -14.27
N GLY A 203 5.19 3.71 -14.64
CA GLY A 203 5.70 2.66 -13.76
C GLY A 203 4.67 1.58 -13.37
N ILE A 204 3.49 1.58 -13.94
CA ILE A 204 2.48 0.56 -13.70
C ILE A 204 2.99 -0.79 -14.20
N VAL A 205 3.00 -1.79 -13.31
CA VAL A 205 3.48 -3.13 -13.65
C VAL A 205 2.34 -3.93 -14.27
N LEU A 206 2.55 -4.41 -15.49
CA LEU A 206 1.57 -5.16 -16.27
C LEU A 206 2.09 -6.56 -16.64
N ILE A 207 1.18 -7.42 -17.09
CA ILE A 207 1.47 -8.75 -17.62
C ILE A 207 1.00 -8.81 -19.08
N ASP A 208 1.93 -9.03 -19.99
CA ASP A 208 1.60 -9.33 -21.40
C ASP A 208 0.95 -10.71 -21.46
N GLN A 209 -0.35 -10.72 -21.74
CA GLN A 209 -1.14 -11.94 -21.80
C GLN A 209 -0.75 -12.86 -22.97
N LYS A 210 -0.19 -12.30 -24.06
CA LYS A 210 0.29 -13.09 -25.21
C LYS A 210 1.60 -13.81 -24.89
N GLN A 211 2.46 -13.22 -24.05
CA GLN A 211 3.72 -13.82 -23.66
C GLN A 211 3.58 -14.75 -22.43
N CYS A 212 2.57 -14.52 -21.60
CA CYS A 212 2.32 -15.34 -20.42
C CYS A 212 2.03 -16.80 -20.80
N ARG A 213 2.63 -17.75 -20.05
CA ARG A 213 2.43 -19.19 -20.24
C ARG A 213 2.04 -19.89 -18.92
N GLY A 214 1.56 -19.13 -17.94
CA GLY A 214 0.98 -19.66 -16.71
C GLY A 214 1.94 -20.42 -15.78
N TYR A 215 3.22 -20.11 -15.78
CA TYR A 215 4.21 -20.73 -14.88
C TYR A 215 3.97 -20.42 -13.39
N ARG A 216 3.11 -19.48 -13.06
CA ARG A 216 2.72 -19.06 -11.70
C ARG A 216 3.86 -18.55 -10.81
N LYS A 217 5.10 -18.43 -11.33
CA LYS A 217 6.23 -17.92 -10.54
C LYS A 217 6.01 -16.49 -10.02
N CYS A 218 5.23 -15.69 -10.74
CA CYS A 218 4.83 -14.36 -10.29
C CYS A 218 3.85 -14.39 -9.10
N VAL A 219 3.01 -15.43 -8.98
CA VAL A 219 2.13 -15.65 -7.83
C VAL A 219 2.96 -16.04 -6.60
N GLU A 220 3.89 -16.97 -6.80
CA GLU A 220 4.83 -17.41 -5.78
C GLU A 220 5.68 -16.26 -5.24
N ALA A 221 6.31 -15.49 -6.14
CA ALA A 221 7.29 -14.46 -5.79
C ALA A 221 6.69 -13.11 -5.37
N CYS A 222 5.41 -12.87 -5.59
CA CYS A 222 4.79 -11.64 -5.10
C CYS A 222 4.65 -11.68 -3.57
N PRO A 223 5.37 -10.84 -2.80
CA PRO A 223 5.28 -10.90 -1.34
C PRO A 223 3.92 -10.42 -0.83
N TYR A 224 3.20 -9.63 -1.62
CA TYR A 224 1.85 -9.15 -1.28
C TYR A 224 0.73 -10.04 -1.83
N LYS A 225 1.06 -11.14 -2.52
CA LYS A 225 0.10 -12.06 -3.15
C LYS A 225 -0.98 -11.36 -4.01
N LYS A 226 -0.57 -10.33 -4.77
CA LYS A 226 -1.44 -9.58 -5.68
C LYS A 226 -1.26 -9.96 -7.16
N SER A 227 -0.49 -11.00 -7.45
CA SER A 227 -0.49 -11.70 -8.74
C SER A 227 -1.29 -12.98 -8.57
N MET A 228 -2.26 -13.22 -9.43
CA MET A 228 -3.21 -14.32 -9.32
C MET A 228 -3.21 -15.13 -10.62
N TYR A 229 -3.60 -16.40 -10.55
CA TYR A 229 -3.59 -17.30 -11.70
C TYR A 229 -5.00 -17.62 -12.17
N ARG A 230 -5.26 -17.45 -13.44
CA ARG A 230 -6.51 -17.82 -14.11
C ARG A 230 -6.36 -19.17 -14.79
N GLY A 231 -6.88 -20.22 -14.15
CA GLY A 231 -6.67 -21.61 -14.56
C GLY A 231 -7.21 -21.95 -15.96
N ASN A 232 -8.42 -21.50 -16.27
CA ASN A 232 -9.06 -21.79 -17.56
C ASN A 232 -8.37 -21.10 -18.76
N ALA A 233 -7.77 -19.92 -18.54
CA ALA A 233 -7.01 -19.21 -19.58
C ALA A 233 -5.50 -19.51 -19.52
N ARG A 234 -5.03 -20.18 -18.48
CA ARG A 234 -3.61 -20.52 -18.22
C ARG A 234 -2.68 -19.30 -18.24
N VAL A 235 -3.15 -18.18 -17.72
CA VAL A 235 -2.40 -16.94 -17.61
C VAL A 235 -2.45 -16.39 -16.20
N SER A 236 -1.47 -15.58 -15.83
CA SER A 236 -1.52 -14.83 -14.58
C SER A 236 -2.08 -13.44 -14.84
N GLU A 237 -2.83 -12.94 -13.88
CA GLU A 237 -3.46 -11.63 -13.93
C GLU A 237 -3.21 -10.89 -12.61
N LYS A 238 -3.26 -9.56 -12.64
CA LYS A 238 -3.08 -8.68 -11.48
C LYS A 238 -3.70 -7.33 -11.73
N CYS A 239 -3.89 -6.55 -10.67
CA CYS A 239 -4.30 -5.16 -10.76
C CYS A 239 -3.49 -4.40 -11.81
N ILE A 240 -4.19 -3.69 -12.68
CA ILE A 240 -3.62 -2.87 -13.76
C ILE A 240 -3.63 -1.37 -13.41
N ALA A 241 -3.90 -1.00 -12.14
CA ALA A 241 -4.09 0.38 -11.70
C ALA A 241 -5.12 1.17 -12.54
N CYS A 242 -6.05 0.48 -13.19
CA CYS A 242 -6.98 1.10 -14.15
C CYS A 242 -6.25 2.03 -15.15
N TYR A 243 -5.10 1.61 -15.70
CA TYR A 243 -4.21 2.47 -16.48
C TYR A 243 -4.92 3.29 -17.57
N PRO A 244 -5.99 2.81 -18.27
CA PRO A 244 -6.68 3.64 -19.23
C PRO A 244 -7.29 4.91 -18.61
N ARG A 245 -7.71 4.83 -17.33
CA ARG A 245 -8.21 6.01 -16.60
C ARG A 245 -7.06 6.91 -16.16
N VAL A 246 -5.97 6.32 -15.66
CA VAL A 246 -4.79 7.05 -15.19
C VAL A 246 -4.11 7.82 -16.32
N GLU A 247 -4.06 7.26 -17.52
CA GLU A 247 -3.48 7.92 -18.70
C GLU A 247 -4.45 8.84 -19.46
N GLY A 248 -5.75 8.71 -19.19
CA GLY A 248 -6.78 9.54 -19.84
C GLY A 248 -7.37 8.95 -21.13
N THR A 249 -7.13 7.66 -21.42
CA THR A 249 -7.70 6.98 -22.63
C THR A 249 -9.04 6.31 -22.38
N ASP A 250 -9.49 6.19 -21.12
CA ASP A 250 -10.85 5.77 -20.80
C ASP A 250 -11.86 6.80 -21.31
N PRO A 251 -12.95 6.39 -22.00
CA PRO A 251 -13.94 7.32 -22.55
C PRO A 251 -14.54 8.30 -21.51
N GLU A 252 -14.65 7.89 -20.26
CA GLU A 252 -15.15 8.75 -19.18
C GLU A 252 -14.14 9.84 -18.77
N SER A 253 -12.87 9.67 -19.12
CA SER A 253 -11.81 10.57 -18.65
C SER A 253 -11.80 11.93 -19.34
N GLY A 254 -12.37 12.01 -20.54
CA GLY A 254 -12.32 13.22 -21.36
C GLY A 254 -10.89 13.63 -21.74
N GLY A 255 -9.97 12.66 -21.88
CA GLY A 255 -8.55 12.91 -22.20
C GLY A 255 -7.67 13.26 -21.02
N LEU A 256 -8.20 13.39 -19.81
CA LEU A 256 -7.46 13.78 -18.60
C LEU A 256 -7.29 12.59 -17.65
N PRO A 257 -6.16 12.51 -16.92
CA PRO A 257 -5.99 11.52 -15.86
C PRO A 257 -7.12 11.55 -14.84
N MET A 258 -7.70 10.38 -14.56
CA MET A 258 -8.75 10.20 -13.55
C MET A 258 -8.40 9.06 -12.60
N GLU A 259 -9.07 9.08 -11.45
CA GLU A 259 -8.91 8.06 -10.41
C GLU A 259 -9.31 6.66 -10.88
N THR A 260 -8.76 5.67 -10.21
CA THR A 260 -9.10 4.27 -10.46
C THR A 260 -10.52 3.94 -9.96
N ARG A 261 -11.11 2.85 -10.44
CA ARG A 261 -12.46 2.41 -10.03
C ARG A 261 -12.58 2.19 -8.53
N CYS A 262 -11.55 1.62 -7.90
CA CYS A 262 -11.57 1.38 -6.46
C CYS A 262 -11.44 2.67 -5.62
N MET A 263 -10.87 3.74 -6.18
CA MET A 263 -10.85 5.05 -5.56
C MET A 263 -12.21 5.74 -5.73
N ALA A 264 -12.74 5.76 -6.96
CA ALA A 264 -14.03 6.36 -7.27
C ALA A 264 -15.18 5.81 -6.40
N ALA A 265 -15.16 4.52 -6.10
CA ALA A 265 -16.19 3.84 -5.29
C ALA A 265 -15.96 3.91 -3.77
N CYS A 266 -14.90 4.58 -3.31
CA CYS A 266 -14.54 4.57 -1.89
C CYS A 266 -15.44 5.49 -1.06
N ILE A 267 -16.38 4.91 -0.32
CA ILE A 267 -17.34 5.65 0.53
C ILE A 267 -16.62 6.43 1.63
N GLY A 268 -15.63 5.82 2.29
CA GLY A 268 -14.84 6.46 3.35
C GLY A 268 -13.83 7.49 2.82
N GLN A 269 -13.68 7.62 1.49
CA GLN A 269 -12.73 8.54 0.85
C GLN A 269 -11.32 8.41 1.44
N ILE A 270 -10.88 7.16 1.63
CA ILE A 270 -9.58 6.87 2.24
C ILE A 270 -8.43 6.82 1.23
N ARG A 271 -8.73 6.92 -0.07
CA ARG A 271 -7.80 6.60 -1.15
C ARG A 271 -7.40 7.86 -1.91
N MET A 272 -6.11 8.13 -1.94
CA MET A 272 -5.51 9.08 -2.87
C MET A 272 -4.55 8.34 -3.77
N GLN A 273 -4.61 8.58 -5.06
CA GLN A 273 -3.76 7.96 -6.07
C GLN A 273 -3.26 9.04 -7.01
N GLY A 274 -2.06 8.84 -7.55
CA GLY A 274 -1.48 9.82 -8.45
C GLY A 274 -0.20 9.33 -9.10
N LEU A 275 0.49 10.25 -9.70
CA LEU A 275 1.77 10.06 -10.35
C LEU A 275 2.81 10.96 -9.71
N VAL A 276 3.97 10.41 -9.42
CA VAL A 276 5.14 11.16 -8.94
C VAL A 276 6.24 11.08 -10.00
N THR A 277 7.00 12.14 -10.17
CA THR A 277 8.14 12.18 -11.09
C THR A 277 9.31 11.44 -10.45
N LEU A 278 10.06 10.68 -11.26
CA LEU A 278 11.28 10.00 -10.82
C LEU A 278 12.52 10.74 -11.32
N GLY A 279 13.57 10.76 -10.50
CA GLY A 279 14.93 11.12 -10.90
C GLY A 279 15.60 10.00 -11.71
N GLU A 280 16.78 10.29 -12.19
CA GLU A 280 17.60 9.34 -12.97
C GLU A 280 18.02 8.11 -12.17
N ASP A 281 18.10 8.24 -10.85
CA ASP A 281 18.41 7.18 -9.89
C ASP A 281 17.16 6.35 -9.50
N GLY A 282 15.98 6.72 -9.99
CA GLY A 282 14.71 6.09 -9.67
C GLY A 282 14.10 6.50 -8.31
N ALA A 283 14.71 7.45 -7.62
CA ALA A 283 14.09 8.09 -6.45
C ALA A 283 12.99 9.07 -6.88
N TRP A 284 12.09 9.39 -5.98
CA TRP A 284 11.10 10.42 -6.24
C TRP A 284 11.79 11.78 -6.33
N ALA A 285 11.57 12.49 -7.42
CA ALA A 285 12.03 13.87 -7.57
C ALA A 285 11.32 14.76 -6.54
N GLU A 286 12.03 15.73 -6.01
CA GLU A 286 11.45 16.67 -5.05
C GLU A 286 10.34 17.49 -5.69
N ASP A 287 9.13 17.33 -5.16
CA ASP A 287 7.94 18.06 -5.58
C ASP A 287 7.00 18.23 -4.39
N ARG A 288 7.27 19.27 -3.59
CA ARG A 288 6.50 19.55 -2.38
C ARG A 288 5.02 19.82 -2.67
N GLN A 289 4.68 20.33 -3.86
CA GLN A 289 3.31 20.62 -4.25
C GLN A 289 2.53 19.38 -4.71
N ASN A 290 3.20 18.26 -4.94
CA ASN A 290 2.52 16.98 -5.19
C ASN A 290 2.05 16.40 -3.85
N PRO A 291 0.74 16.14 -3.66
CA PRO A 291 0.23 15.69 -2.35
C PRO A 291 0.77 14.33 -1.90
N LEU A 292 1.13 13.43 -2.84
CA LEU A 292 1.74 12.15 -2.49
C LEU A 292 3.17 12.35 -2.00
N TYR A 293 3.97 13.15 -2.73
CA TYR A 293 5.33 13.49 -2.29
C TYR A 293 5.32 14.15 -0.92
N TYR A 294 4.43 15.13 -0.72
CA TYR A 294 4.29 15.81 0.55
C TYR A 294 4.01 14.84 1.70
N MET A 295 3.00 13.95 1.55
CA MET A 295 2.63 13.02 2.62
C MET A 295 3.71 11.97 2.93
N VAL A 296 4.48 11.54 1.93
CA VAL A 296 5.50 10.49 2.09
C VAL A 296 6.84 11.07 2.55
N HIS A 297 7.32 12.13 1.90
CA HIS A 297 8.69 12.64 2.12
C HIS A 297 8.75 13.88 3.02
N VAL A 298 7.75 14.76 3.00
CA VAL A 298 7.74 16.00 3.79
C VAL A 298 7.05 15.78 5.13
N ALA A 299 5.76 15.49 5.10
CA ALA A 299 4.99 15.24 6.31
C ALA A 299 5.33 13.89 6.95
N GLN A 300 5.80 12.93 6.18
CA GLN A 300 6.14 11.57 6.64
C GLN A 300 4.98 10.92 7.44
N VAL A 301 3.75 11.18 7.02
CA VAL A 301 2.54 10.66 7.63
C VAL A 301 2.08 9.36 6.95
N ALA A 302 2.56 9.09 5.73
CA ALA A 302 2.25 7.91 4.94
C ALA A 302 3.48 7.01 4.79
N LEU A 303 3.34 5.74 5.17
CA LEU A 303 4.40 4.76 5.26
C LEU A 303 4.18 3.58 4.31
N PRO A 304 5.23 2.94 3.77
CA PRO A 304 5.11 1.78 2.90
C PRO A 304 4.65 0.53 3.67
N LEU A 305 4.05 -0.41 2.97
CA LEU A 305 3.63 -1.70 3.55
C LEU A 305 4.76 -2.72 3.44
N TYR A 306 5.22 -3.25 4.58
CA TYR A 306 6.29 -4.26 4.66
C TYR A 306 7.53 -3.90 3.82
N PRO A 307 8.22 -2.78 4.10
CA PRO A 307 9.41 -2.37 3.36
C PRO A 307 10.53 -3.42 3.40
N GLN A 308 10.60 -4.24 4.45
CA GLN A 308 11.57 -5.33 4.61
C GLN A 308 11.50 -6.41 3.53
N PHE A 309 10.40 -6.49 2.79
CA PHE A 309 10.33 -7.38 1.62
C PHE A 309 11.21 -6.93 0.46
N GLY A 310 11.76 -5.72 0.49
CA GLY A 310 12.75 -5.24 -0.46
C GLY A 310 12.23 -4.83 -1.83
N THR A 311 10.93 -4.95 -2.08
CA THR A 311 10.35 -4.65 -3.39
C THR A 311 10.12 -3.15 -3.64
N GLN A 312 10.35 -2.31 -2.64
CA GLN A 312 10.05 -0.88 -2.64
C GLN A 312 8.62 -0.61 -3.18
N PRO A 313 7.59 -0.93 -2.37
CA PRO A 313 6.19 -0.74 -2.78
C PRO A 313 5.88 0.75 -2.96
N ASN A 314 5.04 1.07 -3.95
CA ASN A 314 4.54 2.43 -4.17
C ASN A 314 3.13 2.63 -3.60
N GLY A 315 2.73 1.75 -2.72
CA GLY A 315 1.53 1.88 -1.89
C GLY A 315 1.90 2.26 -0.48
N TYR A 316 1.36 3.39 -0.02
CA TYR A 316 1.64 3.97 1.29
C TYR A 316 0.35 4.03 2.11
N TYR A 317 0.51 4.05 3.41
CA TYR A 317 -0.60 4.01 4.35
C TYR A 317 -0.40 5.00 5.48
N ILE A 318 -1.43 5.76 5.82
CA ILE A 318 -1.49 6.49 7.09
C ILE A 318 -1.92 5.47 8.14
N PRO A 319 -1.03 5.11 9.09
CA PRO A 319 -1.28 4.01 10.03
C PRO A 319 -2.49 4.26 10.94
N PRO A 320 -3.18 3.20 11.38
CA PRO A 320 -4.26 3.32 12.35
C PRO A 320 -3.70 3.68 13.73
N ARG A 321 -4.21 4.76 14.33
CA ARG A 321 -3.66 5.33 15.58
C ARG A 321 -3.95 4.51 16.86
N TRP A 322 -4.89 3.56 16.80
CA TRP A 322 -5.35 2.77 17.97
C TRP A 322 -4.72 1.39 18.08
N VAL A 323 -3.90 1.00 17.13
CA VAL A 323 -3.24 -0.30 17.09
C VAL A 323 -1.91 -0.23 17.84
N PRO A 324 -1.50 -1.30 18.56
CA PRO A 324 -0.21 -1.36 19.25
C PRO A 324 0.97 -1.05 18.33
N ARG A 325 1.88 -0.20 18.80
CA ARG A 325 3.03 0.29 18.03
C ARG A 325 3.94 -0.82 17.48
N PRO A 326 4.32 -1.84 18.27
CA PRO A 326 5.21 -2.90 17.77
C PRO A 326 4.62 -3.63 16.56
N TYR A 327 3.30 -3.85 16.54
CA TYR A 327 2.63 -4.47 15.39
C TYR A 327 2.67 -3.57 14.14
N LEU A 328 2.40 -2.28 14.32
CA LEU A 328 2.43 -1.32 13.22
C LEU A 328 3.85 -1.10 12.68
N GLU A 329 4.84 -1.06 13.55
CA GLU A 329 6.25 -0.96 13.16
C GLU A 329 6.69 -2.15 12.32
N GLN A 330 6.24 -3.35 12.66
CA GLN A 330 6.48 -4.53 11.82
C GLN A 330 5.87 -4.38 10.43
N MET A 331 4.68 -3.77 10.33
CA MET A 331 3.99 -3.60 9.04
C MET A 331 4.52 -2.44 8.22
N PHE A 332 4.83 -1.31 8.84
CA PHE A 332 5.04 -0.04 8.15
C PHE A 332 6.44 0.56 8.38
N GLY A 333 7.25 -0.06 9.23
CA GLY A 333 8.58 0.41 9.53
C GLY A 333 8.66 1.37 10.74
N PRO A 334 9.87 1.79 11.12
CA PRO A 334 10.14 2.55 12.35
C PRO A 334 9.59 3.98 12.36
N GLY A 335 9.05 4.47 11.26
CA GLY A 335 8.44 5.80 11.17
C GLY A 335 7.04 5.93 11.77
N VAL A 336 6.48 4.85 12.33
CA VAL A 336 5.07 4.77 12.79
C VAL A 336 4.74 5.79 13.86
N ASP A 337 5.56 5.94 14.88
CA ASP A 337 5.28 6.89 15.97
C ASP A 337 5.18 8.31 15.45
N ARG A 338 6.14 8.72 14.61
CA ARG A 338 6.15 10.04 13.98
C ARG A 338 4.94 10.25 13.08
N ALA A 339 4.59 9.24 12.28
CA ALA A 339 3.44 9.33 11.38
C ALA A 339 2.12 9.51 12.15
N ILE A 340 1.95 8.78 13.24
CA ILE A 340 0.74 8.89 14.08
C ILE A 340 0.70 10.19 14.86
N GLU A 341 1.83 10.64 15.41
CA GLU A 341 1.92 11.92 16.08
C GLU A 341 1.52 13.08 15.16
N ARG A 342 2.08 13.13 13.95
CA ARG A 342 1.75 14.13 12.94
C ARG A 342 0.30 14.04 12.48
N TYR A 343 -0.22 12.85 12.31
CA TYR A 343 -1.62 12.66 11.92
C TYR A 343 -2.60 13.08 13.02
N THR A 344 -2.25 12.87 14.29
CA THR A 344 -3.11 13.24 15.44
C THR A 344 -3.00 14.71 15.85
N SER A 345 -1.90 15.35 15.47
CA SER A 345 -1.64 16.77 15.72
C SER A 345 -1.10 17.41 14.44
N PRO A 346 -1.93 17.45 13.38
CA PRO A 346 -1.51 17.95 12.09
C PRO A 346 -1.25 19.44 12.15
N ASP A 347 -0.21 19.89 11.46
CA ASP A 347 0.02 21.30 11.19
C ASP A 347 -0.98 21.83 10.14
N ARG A 348 -0.93 23.12 9.89
CA ARG A 348 -1.83 23.84 8.99
C ARG A 348 -1.80 23.27 7.56
N GLU A 349 -0.60 22.97 7.03
CA GLU A 349 -0.43 22.43 5.69
C GLU A 349 -0.96 21.00 5.59
N LEU A 350 -0.65 20.14 6.57
CA LEU A 350 -1.14 18.77 6.58
C LEU A 350 -2.68 18.70 6.67
N LEU A 351 -3.30 19.58 7.46
CA LEU A 351 -4.77 19.67 7.51
C LEU A 351 -5.36 19.94 6.13
N CYS A 352 -4.78 20.88 5.37
CA CYS A 352 -5.18 21.19 4.01
C CYS A 352 -5.00 19.99 3.07
N VAL A 353 -3.85 19.32 3.12
CA VAL A 353 -3.60 18.16 2.27
C VAL A 353 -4.53 17.00 2.60
N LEU A 354 -4.88 16.79 3.87
CA LEU A 354 -5.84 15.77 4.27
C LEU A 354 -7.26 16.04 3.74
N GLN A 355 -7.63 17.30 3.48
CA GLN A 355 -8.91 17.62 2.85
C GLN A 355 -9.00 17.17 1.38
N LEU A 356 -7.86 17.05 0.69
CA LEU A 356 -7.83 16.58 -0.69
C LEU A 356 -8.41 15.17 -0.87
N PHE A 357 -8.37 14.33 0.18
CA PHE A 357 -9.00 13.00 0.12
C PHE A 357 -10.52 13.07 -0.13
N ARG A 358 -11.18 14.14 0.30
CA ARG A 358 -12.65 14.24 0.29
C ARG A 358 -13.25 14.62 -1.05
N ARG A 359 -12.47 15.24 -1.93
CA ARG A 359 -12.96 15.88 -3.16
C ARG A 359 -12.32 15.34 -4.43
N SER A 360 -11.47 14.33 -4.33
CA SER A 360 -10.71 13.83 -5.46
C SER A 360 -11.55 12.92 -6.35
N ASN A 361 -11.90 13.37 -7.54
CA ASN A 361 -12.43 12.58 -8.65
C ASN A 361 -11.50 12.63 -9.88
N ARG A 362 -10.35 13.24 -9.73
CA ARG A 362 -9.26 13.31 -10.70
C ARG A 362 -7.93 13.10 -10.00
N ILE A 363 -6.92 12.70 -10.75
CA ILE A 363 -5.56 12.63 -10.22
C ILE A 363 -5.05 14.05 -9.99
N ILE A 364 -4.64 14.32 -8.76
CA ILE A 364 -4.09 15.62 -8.37
C ILE A 364 -2.59 15.60 -8.65
N PHE A 365 -2.13 16.58 -9.42
CA PHE A 365 -0.71 16.75 -9.72
C PHE A 365 -0.05 17.80 -8.83
N ARG A 366 -0.81 18.81 -8.45
CA ARG A 366 -0.32 19.92 -7.62
C ARG A 366 -1.44 20.45 -6.73
N TYR A 367 -1.09 20.92 -5.54
CA TYR A 367 -2.00 21.69 -4.69
C TYR A 367 -1.40 23.04 -4.32
N GLU A 368 -2.26 23.97 -3.99
CA GLU A 368 -1.93 25.27 -3.40
C GLU A 368 -2.84 25.53 -2.22
N ILE A 369 -2.37 26.36 -1.29
CA ILE A 369 -3.12 26.75 -0.10
C ILE A 369 -3.29 28.27 -0.13
N GLU A 370 -4.54 28.72 -0.13
CA GLU A 370 -4.91 30.11 0.14
C GLU A 370 -5.18 30.24 1.64
N GLU A 371 -4.36 31.06 2.29
CA GLU A 371 -4.48 31.29 3.72
C GLU A 371 -5.76 32.03 4.07
N GLY A 372 -6.52 31.44 4.99
CA GLY A 372 -7.77 32.01 5.51
C GLY A 372 -7.59 32.63 6.89
N PRO A 373 -8.63 33.30 7.39
CA PRO A 373 -8.62 33.87 8.72
C PRO A 373 -8.60 32.81 9.81
N LYS A 374 -8.08 33.18 10.98
CA LYS A 374 -8.19 32.37 12.19
C LYS A 374 -9.65 32.28 12.61
N ILE A 375 -10.17 31.05 12.79
CA ILE A 375 -11.56 30.78 13.16
C ILE A 375 -11.72 30.23 14.57
N TYR A 376 -10.65 29.65 15.14
CA TYR A 376 -10.67 29.10 16.49
C TYR A 376 -9.28 29.22 17.12
N GLU A 377 -9.25 29.54 18.40
CA GLU A 377 -8.06 29.47 19.26
C GLU A 377 -8.50 29.03 20.64
N GLY A 378 -7.88 27.99 21.18
CA GLY A 378 -8.23 27.46 22.49
C GLY A 378 -7.52 26.16 22.80
N THR A 379 -7.82 25.59 23.95
CA THR A 379 -7.25 24.33 24.41
C THR A 379 -8.19 23.17 24.08
N TYR A 380 -7.68 22.17 23.37
CA TYR A 380 -8.40 20.93 23.08
C TYR A 380 -7.60 19.74 23.61
N ARG A 381 -8.20 18.96 24.50
CA ARG A 381 -7.55 17.82 25.16
C ARG A 381 -6.16 18.15 25.74
N GLY A 382 -6.06 19.30 26.42
CA GLY A 382 -4.81 19.74 27.04
C GLY A 382 -3.73 20.25 26.09
N ARG A 383 -4.07 20.48 24.82
CA ARG A 383 -3.16 21.09 23.82
C ARG A 383 -3.76 22.38 23.30
N ASP A 384 -2.92 23.39 23.15
CA ASP A 384 -3.34 24.63 22.49
C ASP A 384 -3.49 24.38 21.00
N VAL A 385 -4.63 24.76 20.46
CA VAL A 385 -5.00 24.54 19.06
C VAL A 385 -5.48 25.85 18.45
N THR A 386 -4.94 26.16 17.29
CA THR A 386 -5.39 27.27 16.44
C THR A 386 -5.86 26.71 15.12
N LEU A 387 -7.08 27.05 14.69
CA LEU A 387 -7.63 26.65 13.40
C LEU A 387 -7.82 27.86 12.50
N TYR A 388 -7.57 27.66 11.24
CA TYR A 388 -7.71 28.63 10.17
C TYR A 388 -8.71 28.13 9.12
N ASN A 389 -9.46 29.04 8.51
CA ASN A 389 -10.37 28.72 7.42
C ASN A 389 -9.63 28.77 6.07
N ASP A 390 -8.62 27.92 5.94
CA ASP A 390 -7.81 27.83 4.73
C ASP A 390 -8.56 27.15 3.59
N THR A 391 -8.25 27.56 2.37
CA THR A 391 -8.73 26.90 1.16
C THR A 391 -7.59 26.16 0.48
N VAL A 392 -7.76 24.86 0.26
CA VAL A 392 -6.85 24.08 -0.57
C VAL A 392 -7.41 23.97 -1.99
N ILE A 393 -6.56 24.21 -2.97
CA ILE A 393 -6.87 24.14 -4.40
C ILE A 393 -6.09 23.00 -5.02
N ALA A 394 -6.77 22.15 -5.75
CA ALA A 394 -6.16 21.02 -6.47
C ALA A 394 -6.08 21.31 -7.97
N PHE A 395 -4.94 20.97 -8.56
CA PHE A 395 -4.67 21.17 -9.98
C PHE A 395 -4.37 19.86 -10.69
N GLY A 396 -4.82 19.78 -11.94
CA GLY A 396 -4.58 18.67 -12.84
C GLY A 396 -3.23 18.77 -13.57
N LYS A 397 -3.03 17.82 -14.48
CA LYS A 397 -1.78 17.67 -15.25
C LYS A 397 -1.40 18.92 -16.06
N GLU A 398 -2.39 19.60 -16.60
CA GLU A 398 -2.22 20.78 -17.47
C GLU A 398 -2.29 22.08 -16.68
N GLY A 399 -2.28 22.01 -15.35
CA GLY A 399 -2.38 23.17 -14.48
C GLY A 399 -3.81 23.73 -14.32
N GLN A 400 -4.83 23.05 -14.85
CA GLN A 400 -6.23 23.42 -14.65
C GLN A 400 -6.66 23.15 -13.21
N GLU A 401 -7.43 24.07 -12.63
CA GLU A 401 -8.07 23.86 -11.34
C GLU A 401 -9.09 22.70 -11.45
N LEU A 402 -8.94 21.70 -10.60
CA LEU A 402 -9.88 20.58 -10.50
C LEU A 402 -11.00 20.86 -9.52
N PHE A 403 -10.65 21.35 -8.36
CA PHE A 403 -11.56 21.78 -7.31
C PHE A 403 -10.84 22.61 -6.26
N ARG A 404 -11.62 23.32 -5.44
CA ARG A 404 -11.18 23.98 -4.21
C ARG A 404 -12.08 23.57 -3.05
N THR A 405 -11.51 23.50 -1.86
CA THR A 405 -12.26 23.16 -0.65
C THR A 405 -11.66 23.83 0.58
N GLN A 406 -12.50 24.29 1.46
CA GLN A 406 -12.08 24.86 2.74
C GLN A 406 -11.88 23.77 3.77
N ILE A 407 -11.10 24.06 4.81
CA ILE A 407 -11.01 23.18 5.98
C ILE A 407 -12.34 23.23 6.71
N GLU A 408 -13.07 22.12 6.65
CA GLU A 408 -14.40 22.00 7.23
C GLU A 408 -14.42 21.18 8.54
N GLU A 409 -13.27 20.69 8.99
CA GLU A 409 -13.23 19.87 10.22
C GLU A 409 -13.08 20.75 11.46
N PRO A 410 -14.18 21.06 12.14
CA PRO A 410 -14.08 21.58 13.47
C PRO A 410 -13.53 20.49 14.39
N LEU A 411 -12.85 20.88 15.45
CA LEU A 411 -12.52 19.98 16.54
C LEU A 411 -13.82 19.36 17.07
N TYR A 412 -13.90 18.05 17.03
CA TYR A 412 -15.06 17.33 17.53
C TYR A 412 -14.66 16.53 18.77
N GLU A 413 -15.27 16.85 19.88
CA GLU A 413 -15.14 16.10 21.11
C GLU A 413 -16.26 15.09 21.22
N ARG A 414 -15.92 13.80 21.20
CA ARG A 414 -16.90 12.74 21.41
C ARG A 414 -17.34 12.74 22.87
N PRO A 415 -18.64 12.68 23.13
CA PRO A 415 -19.13 12.43 24.49
C PRO A 415 -18.50 11.14 25.05
N ASN A 416 -18.19 11.15 26.36
CA ASN A 416 -17.55 10.00 27.02
C ASN A 416 -18.31 8.67 26.87
N ILE A 417 -19.63 8.73 26.69
CA ILE A 417 -20.46 7.55 26.45
C ILE A 417 -20.18 6.86 25.09
N HIS A 418 -19.50 7.55 24.19
CA HIS A 418 -19.08 7.02 22.89
C HIS A 418 -17.57 6.82 22.80
N ALA A 419 -16.87 6.87 23.92
CA ALA A 419 -15.41 6.82 24.00
C ALA A 419 -14.85 5.39 23.99
N ASN A 420 -15.65 4.37 23.75
CA ASN A 420 -15.18 3.00 23.43
C ASN A 420 -14.44 2.98 22.09
N SER A 421 -14.22 4.07 21.59
CA SER A 421 -13.56 4.20 20.37
C SER A 421 -12.19 4.75 20.55
N ILE A 422 -11.25 3.95 20.51
CA ILE A 422 -10.25 4.28 19.57
C ILE A 422 -9.59 5.61 19.88
#